data_2f84319b8343b3b4538b044f05cc1abd
#
_entry.id   2f84319b8343b3b4538b044f05cc1abd
#
_cell.length_a   1.000
_cell.length_b   1.000
_cell.length_c   1.000
_cell.angle_alpha   90.00
_cell.angle_beta   90.00
_cell.angle_gamma   90.00
#
_symmetry.space_group_name_H-M   'P 1'
#
loop_
_entity.id
_entity.type
_entity.pdbx_description
1 polymer ?
#
loop_
_entity_poly.entity_id
_entity_poly.type
_entity_poly.pdbx_seq_one_letter_code
_entity_poly.pdbx_strand_id
1 'polypeptide(L)'
;MKYPKEYLESIKSRLKVSTVVSRSVSLKKRGKEFIGLSPFTNEKTPSFTVNDQKGFYHCFSSNEHGNVFDFLMKTENMKFGEAVRTLAVEAGLPIYKFTKLDEEKEKKWQAYCKILEQYKLHHFNELKNKKTKEVETYLHKRGLTGKEIDNFKIGFVSRDSHFFDKVKGNFSESDILSSGLFYFDEKNKKYIERFKDRLIFPINSLTGHTIAFGGRIISNQKFAKYINSPETPFFKKGSSLFNLEKAKLSSGENNEVFLVEGYMDVISLTKNGIFNAVANLGTALTEKQTEKLWRYFEHIVICFDGDKSGIDAAVRAADRFLKIIRPNLKMSFLFLPGNKDPDNFINENGREHFMSFANSKISIHDLIWRHYYKSADIKQPSSLAQLDRMLRDQSSKIIDETVRKYTKEFFLNKLSQLTPLSNKKNKINFMVDRDARPLHLTKNVFFKKNIYEEIELKEFSILYIIINNLSIFQKKIELLSKLNLQTKICSEFLEEIIKLLSSNKFLLETNYFKEKFRKTKYSNLINDINTLVPSKFISKEKKSENEILLFFDEIVAQLKKFELNEKIDILEEKMIKDMSEETYRELLDLKKQANSG
;
A
#
# COMPACT_ATOMS: atom_id res chain seq x y z
N MET A 1 19.87 -4.19 29.57
CA MET A 1 19.01 -3.20 30.26
C MET A 1 18.49 -2.19 29.28
N LYS A 2 17.21 -1.77 29.40
CA LYS A 2 16.62 -0.75 28.53
C LYS A 2 16.46 0.55 29.30
N TYR A 3 17.01 1.63 28.76
CA TYR A 3 16.74 2.96 29.29
C TYR A 3 15.26 3.32 29.14
N PRO A 4 14.66 4.04 30.12
CA PRO A 4 13.30 4.55 30.00
C PRO A 4 13.14 5.44 28.77
N LYS A 5 11.97 5.33 28.12
CA LYS A 5 11.70 6.09 26.89
C LYS A 5 11.74 7.60 27.13
N GLU A 6 11.19 8.03 28.28
CA GLU A 6 11.18 9.43 28.70
C GLU A 6 12.60 9.99 28.87
N TYR A 7 13.53 9.20 29.37
CA TYR A 7 14.92 9.59 29.53
C TYR A 7 15.62 9.78 28.17
N LEU A 8 15.41 8.85 27.25
CA LEU A 8 15.95 8.96 25.88
C LEU A 8 15.36 10.14 25.12
N GLU A 9 14.05 10.40 25.27
CA GLU A 9 13.40 11.55 24.66
C GLU A 9 13.88 12.87 25.29
N SER A 10 14.19 12.89 26.58
CA SER A 10 14.77 14.05 27.25
C SER A 10 16.16 14.40 26.70
N ILE A 11 16.98 13.40 26.38
CA ILE A 11 18.28 13.62 25.71
C ILE A 11 18.05 14.19 24.31
N LYS A 12 17.18 13.58 23.50
CA LYS A 12 16.89 14.04 22.13
C LYS A 12 16.32 15.46 22.09
N SER A 13 15.50 15.83 23.09
CA SER A 13 14.90 17.16 23.12
C SER A 13 15.90 18.26 23.45
N ARG A 14 16.99 17.94 24.14
CA ARG A 14 18.04 18.89 24.56
C ARG A 14 19.18 19.00 23.55
N LEU A 15 19.42 17.95 22.76
CA LEU A 15 20.50 17.89 21.79
C LEU A 15 19.96 17.90 20.36
N LYS A 16 20.34 18.91 19.60
CA LYS A 16 20.06 18.94 18.15
C LYS A 16 20.96 17.95 17.44
N VAL A 17 20.42 17.26 16.45
CA VAL A 17 21.18 16.30 15.64
C VAL A 17 22.34 17.01 14.95
N SER A 18 22.12 18.21 14.42
CA SER A 18 23.17 19.02 13.78
C SER A 18 24.34 19.34 14.73
N THR A 19 24.07 19.59 16.02
CA THR A 19 25.09 19.86 17.02
C THR A 19 25.98 18.64 17.28
N VAL A 20 25.37 17.46 17.41
CA VAL A 20 26.12 16.22 17.63
C VAL A 20 26.92 15.83 16.40
N VAL A 21 26.32 15.92 15.22
CA VAL A 21 26.92 15.56 13.94
C VAL A 21 28.07 16.52 13.54
N SER A 22 27.94 17.81 13.85
CA SER A 22 28.94 18.82 13.45
C SER A 22 30.33 18.62 14.05
N ARG A 23 30.50 17.72 15.01
CA ARG A 23 31.81 17.34 15.56
C ARG A 23 32.64 16.53 14.57
N SER A 24 32.01 15.71 13.78
CA SER A 24 32.64 14.77 12.85
C SER A 24 32.43 15.17 11.39
N VAL A 25 31.38 15.97 11.10
CA VAL A 25 30.97 16.34 9.75
C VAL A 25 30.85 17.85 9.63
N SER A 26 31.53 18.45 8.66
CA SER A 26 31.36 19.87 8.33
C SER A 26 30.00 20.09 7.67
N LEU A 27 29.04 20.68 8.40
CA LEU A 27 27.68 20.90 7.96
C LEU A 27 27.48 22.32 7.42
N LYS A 28 26.86 22.44 6.24
CA LYS A 28 26.41 23.73 5.67
C LYS A 28 24.87 23.77 5.71
N LYS A 29 24.31 24.88 6.15
CA LYS A 29 22.85 25.07 6.21
C LYS A 29 22.27 25.24 4.81
N ARG A 30 21.22 24.45 4.49
CA ARG A 30 20.48 24.55 3.23
C ARG A 30 18.98 24.53 3.51
N GLY A 31 18.37 25.71 3.58
CA GLY A 31 16.97 25.88 3.95
C GLY A 31 16.69 25.42 5.39
N LYS A 32 15.84 24.40 5.56
CA LYS A 32 15.47 23.83 6.88
C LYS A 32 16.39 22.68 7.32
N GLU A 33 17.33 22.28 6.48
CA GLU A 33 18.22 21.15 6.71
C GLU A 33 19.70 21.58 6.65
N PHE A 34 20.58 20.71 7.14
CA PHE A 34 22.00 20.84 7.00
C PHE A 34 22.50 19.75 6.06
N ILE A 35 23.54 20.06 5.26
CA ILE A 35 24.15 19.13 4.31
C ILE A 35 25.65 19.09 4.52
N GLY A 36 26.26 17.91 4.39
CA GLY A 36 27.69 17.67 4.50
C GLY A 36 28.14 16.47 3.69
N LEU A 37 29.47 16.21 3.72
CA LEU A 37 30.01 14.97 3.18
C LEU A 37 29.68 13.79 4.11
N SER A 38 29.51 12.62 3.54
CA SER A 38 29.20 11.40 4.31
C SER A 38 30.35 11.03 5.26
N PRO A 39 30.10 10.77 6.54
CA PRO A 39 31.09 10.18 7.44
C PRO A 39 31.25 8.66 7.23
N PHE A 40 30.39 8.04 6.40
CA PHE A 40 30.32 6.59 6.20
C PHE A 40 30.96 6.14 4.89
N THR A 41 31.07 7.04 3.89
CA THR A 41 31.63 6.77 2.56
C THR A 41 32.54 7.88 2.14
N ASN A 42 33.59 7.56 1.36
CA ASN A 42 34.47 8.57 0.80
C ASN A 42 33.83 9.17 -0.46
N GLU A 43 33.39 10.43 -0.39
CA GLU A 43 32.69 11.12 -1.47
C GLU A 43 33.18 12.57 -1.66
N LYS A 44 32.99 13.09 -2.88
CA LYS A 44 33.36 14.48 -3.21
C LYS A 44 32.14 15.42 -3.22
N THR A 45 30.96 14.88 -3.36
CA THR A 45 29.70 15.64 -3.40
C THR A 45 28.90 15.38 -2.14
N PRO A 46 28.41 16.42 -1.43
CA PRO A 46 27.65 16.24 -0.19
C PRO A 46 26.37 15.43 -0.41
N SER A 47 26.25 14.30 0.29
CA SER A 47 25.07 13.43 0.28
C SER A 47 24.46 13.19 1.68
N PHE A 48 25.10 13.71 2.71
CA PHE A 48 24.67 13.55 4.09
C PHE A 48 23.81 14.74 4.52
N THR A 49 22.58 14.47 4.95
CA THR A 49 21.59 15.47 5.37
C THR A 49 21.21 15.30 6.83
N VAL A 50 20.97 16.42 7.51
CA VAL A 50 20.54 16.46 8.92
C VAL A 50 19.32 17.38 9.04
N ASN A 51 18.29 16.91 9.73
CA ASN A 51 17.09 17.67 10.00
C ASN A 51 16.82 17.74 11.52
N ASP A 52 17.05 18.88 12.13
CA ASP A 52 16.87 19.09 13.57
C ASP A 52 15.40 19.05 14.00
N GLN A 53 14.48 19.52 13.14
CA GLN A 53 13.03 19.51 13.47
C GLN A 53 12.49 18.09 13.54
N LYS A 54 12.98 17.23 12.66
CA LYS A 54 12.59 15.81 12.62
C LYS A 54 13.48 14.94 13.53
N GLY A 55 14.60 15.47 14.03
CA GLY A 55 15.50 14.79 14.95
C GLY A 55 16.27 13.62 14.33
N PHE A 56 16.61 13.68 13.02
CA PHE A 56 17.32 12.60 12.35
C PHE A 56 18.33 13.09 11.29
N TYR A 57 19.25 12.18 10.91
CA TYR A 57 20.12 12.32 9.74
C TYR A 57 19.80 11.24 8.69
N HIS A 58 20.15 11.54 7.45
CA HIS A 58 20.09 10.59 6.34
C HIS A 58 21.29 10.80 5.41
N CYS A 59 21.96 9.71 5.06
CA CYS A 59 23.06 9.67 4.11
C CYS A 59 22.60 8.97 2.83
N PHE A 60 22.51 9.69 1.73
CA PHE A 60 22.05 9.14 0.45
C PHE A 60 23.08 8.23 -0.22
N SER A 61 24.38 8.41 0.04
CA SER A 61 25.44 7.57 -0.55
C SER A 61 25.58 6.20 0.11
N SER A 62 25.39 6.13 1.44
CA SER A 62 25.48 4.88 2.21
C SER A 62 24.13 4.28 2.58
N ASN A 63 23.03 4.99 2.33
CA ASN A 63 21.67 4.69 2.80
C ASN A 63 21.55 4.60 4.33
N GLU A 64 22.53 5.14 5.06
CA GLU A 64 22.54 5.17 6.51
C GLU A 64 21.67 6.30 7.03
N HIS A 65 20.87 6.01 8.02
CA HIS A 65 19.98 6.98 8.67
C HIS A 65 19.80 6.67 10.15
N GLY A 66 19.38 7.65 10.92
CA GLY A 66 19.14 7.46 12.34
C GLY A 66 19.05 8.76 13.13
N ASN A 67 18.99 8.62 14.44
CA ASN A 67 19.00 9.72 15.41
C ASN A 67 20.39 9.96 16.01
N VAL A 68 20.51 10.82 17.01
CA VAL A 68 21.79 11.13 17.68
C VAL A 68 22.51 9.93 18.27
N PHE A 69 21.76 8.93 18.79
CA PHE A 69 22.38 7.72 19.33
C PHE A 69 22.93 6.83 18.21
N ASP A 70 22.15 6.66 17.13
CA ASP A 70 22.54 5.86 15.98
C ASP A 70 23.79 6.44 15.31
N PHE A 71 23.90 7.78 15.27
CA PHE A 71 25.06 8.47 14.73
C PHE A 71 26.33 8.12 15.51
N LEU A 72 26.35 8.31 16.83
CA LEU A 72 27.54 8.00 17.65
C LEU A 72 27.90 6.51 17.61
N MET A 73 26.89 5.63 17.65
CA MET A 73 27.12 4.19 17.57
C MET A 73 27.86 3.81 16.28
N LYS A 74 27.53 4.47 15.17
CA LYS A 74 28.10 4.15 13.85
C LYS A 74 29.43 4.87 13.58
N THR A 75 29.57 6.12 13.98
CA THR A 75 30.79 6.92 13.72
C THR A 75 31.89 6.65 14.71
N GLU A 76 31.55 6.41 15.97
CA GLU A 76 32.51 6.20 17.07
C GLU A 76 32.55 4.74 17.56
N ASN A 77 31.85 3.84 16.85
CA ASN A 77 31.75 2.41 17.19
C ASN A 77 31.36 2.14 18.67
N MET A 78 30.56 3.03 19.24
CA MET A 78 30.11 2.93 20.62
C MET A 78 28.95 1.93 20.77
N LYS A 79 28.89 1.27 21.92
CA LYS A 79 27.67 0.54 22.30
C LYS A 79 26.56 1.51 22.70
N PHE A 80 25.29 1.12 22.51
CA PHE A 80 24.13 1.98 22.81
C PHE A 80 24.17 2.60 24.22
N GLY A 81 24.55 1.81 25.25
CA GLY A 81 24.66 2.30 26.62
C GLY A 81 25.77 3.36 26.81
N GLU A 82 26.83 3.31 26.03
CA GLU A 82 27.90 4.30 26.03
C GLU A 82 27.44 5.57 25.35
N ALA A 83 26.84 5.46 24.17
CA ALA A 83 26.25 6.59 23.43
C ALA A 83 25.19 7.34 24.28
N VAL A 84 24.33 6.59 24.99
CA VAL A 84 23.34 7.20 25.91
C VAL A 84 24.03 7.96 27.05
N ARG A 85 25.06 7.41 27.67
CA ARG A 85 25.80 8.09 28.76
C ARG A 85 26.49 9.35 28.27
N THR A 86 27.19 9.27 27.15
CA THR A 86 27.90 10.41 26.54
C THR A 86 26.90 11.53 26.23
N LEU A 87 25.81 11.23 25.55
CA LEU A 87 24.82 12.22 25.17
C LEU A 87 24.01 12.75 26.37
N ALA A 88 23.83 11.95 27.42
CA ALA A 88 23.18 12.41 28.66
C ALA A 88 24.02 13.48 29.37
N VAL A 89 25.31 13.22 29.53
CA VAL A 89 26.24 14.20 30.12
C VAL A 89 26.24 15.49 29.32
N GLU A 90 26.28 15.40 28.02
CA GLU A 90 26.25 16.53 27.11
C GLU A 90 24.91 17.29 27.15
N ALA A 91 23.80 16.57 27.29
CA ALA A 91 22.48 17.16 27.46
C ALA A 91 22.29 17.83 28.84
N GLY A 92 23.31 17.77 29.71
CA GLY A 92 23.22 18.24 31.11
C GLY A 92 22.23 17.42 31.94
N LEU A 93 22.08 16.13 31.61
CA LEU A 93 21.23 15.21 32.36
C LEU A 93 22.11 14.31 33.26
N PRO A 94 21.63 13.95 34.47
CA PRO A 94 22.32 12.98 35.28
C PRO A 94 22.36 11.62 34.57
N ILE A 95 23.48 10.90 34.70
CA ILE A 95 23.60 9.54 34.18
C ILE A 95 22.52 8.68 34.81
N TYR A 96 21.73 7.99 33.97
CA TYR A 96 20.66 7.12 34.42
C TYR A 96 21.25 5.97 35.24
N LYS A 97 20.84 5.89 36.53
CA LYS A 97 21.17 4.77 37.39
C LYS A 97 20.03 3.78 37.37
N PHE A 98 20.31 2.56 36.90
CA PHE A 98 19.33 1.49 36.92
C PHE A 98 18.94 1.15 38.37
N THR A 99 17.67 1.03 38.64
CA THR A 99 17.13 0.66 39.93
C THR A 99 17.18 -0.86 40.15
N LYS A 100 17.07 -1.32 41.40
CA LYS A 100 16.91 -2.76 41.68
C LYS A 100 15.73 -3.38 40.93
N LEU A 101 14.64 -2.63 40.73
CA LEU A 101 13.49 -3.04 39.93
C LEU A 101 13.85 -3.25 38.45
N ASP A 102 14.71 -2.42 37.89
CA ASP A 102 15.17 -2.57 36.49
C ASP A 102 16.06 -3.81 36.36
N GLU A 103 16.91 -4.08 37.35
CA GLU A 103 17.75 -5.29 37.41
C GLU A 103 16.91 -6.56 37.51
N GLU A 104 15.87 -6.55 38.38
CA GLU A 104 14.94 -7.67 38.48
C GLU A 104 14.16 -7.93 37.20
N LYS A 105 13.67 -6.85 36.54
CA LYS A 105 13.00 -6.96 35.24
C LYS A 105 13.93 -7.54 34.17
N GLU A 106 15.20 -7.12 34.15
CA GLU A 106 16.18 -7.64 33.21
C GLU A 106 16.51 -9.11 33.47
N LYS A 107 16.68 -9.51 34.75
CA LYS A 107 16.87 -10.92 35.12
C LYS A 107 15.69 -11.78 34.69
N LYS A 108 14.45 -11.31 34.91
CA LYS A 108 13.23 -12.00 34.44
C LYS A 108 13.18 -12.09 32.93
N TRP A 109 13.55 -11.02 32.21
CA TRP A 109 13.63 -11.03 30.74
C TRP A 109 14.65 -12.06 30.24
N GLN A 110 15.84 -12.11 30.86
CA GLN A 110 16.88 -13.07 30.47
C GLN A 110 16.44 -14.52 30.75
N ALA A 111 15.84 -14.79 31.91
CA ALA A 111 15.28 -16.10 32.23
C ALA A 111 14.19 -16.49 31.22
N TYR A 112 13.26 -15.58 30.93
CA TYR A 112 12.21 -15.77 29.96
C TYR A 112 12.76 -16.13 28.55
N CYS A 113 13.70 -15.36 28.05
CA CYS A 113 14.33 -15.63 26.75
C CYS A 113 15.06 -16.98 26.73
N LYS A 114 15.79 -17.31 27.81
CA LYS A 114 16.52 -18.60 27.91
C LYS A 114 15.56 -19.78 27.90
N ILE A 115 14.45 -19.72 28.66
CA ILE A 115 13.44 -20.79 28.69
C ILE A 115 12.84 -21.00 27.28
N LEU A 116 12.41 -19.92 26.60
CA LEU A 116 11.82 -20.03 25.28
C LEU A 116 12.83 -20.51 24.23
N GLU A 117 14.08 -20.08 24.31
CA GLU A 117 15.14 -20.53 23.42
C GLU A 117 15.44 -22.00 23.59
N GLN A 118 15.54 -22.50 24.85
CA GLN A 118 15.72 -23.92 25.13
C GLN A 118 14.53 -24.75 24.62
N TYR A 119 13.30 -24.25 24.80
CA TYR A 119 12.08 -24.89 24.29
C TYR A 119 12.11 -25.00 22.78
N LYS A 120 12.43 -23.90 22.09
CA LYS A 120 12.57 -23.86 20.64
C LYS A 120 13.58 -24.88 20.13
N LEU A 121 14.79 -24.83 20.67
CA LEU A 121 15.88 -25.72 20.23
C LEU A 121 15.58 -27.19 20.51
N HIS A 122 15.00 -27.49 21.68
CA HIS A 122 14.64 -28.86 22.04
C HIS A 122 13.66 -29.45 21.03
N HIS A 123 12.53 -28.81 20.78
CA HIS A 123 11.49 -29.34 19.91
C HIS A 123 11.84 -29.24 18.42
N PHE A 124 12.67 -28.29 18.03
CA PHE A 124 13.26 -28.24 16.69
C PHE A 124 14.16 -29.46 16.45
N ASN A 125 15.04 -29.82 17.41
CA ASN A 125 15.91 -30.98 17.30
C ASN A 125 15.12 -32.30 17.35
N GLU A 126 14.07 -32.40 18.17
CA GLU A 126 13.17 -33.54 18.18
C GLU A 126 12.50 -33.73 16.81
N LEU A 127 11.99 -32.67 16.20
CA LEU A 127 11.42 -32.73 14.88
C LEU A 127 12.42 -33.21 13.81
N LYS A 128 13.69 -32.83 13.92
CA LYS A 128 14.74 -33.27 13.00
C LYS A 128 15.12 -34.73 13.17
N ASN A 129 15.20 -35.19 14.42
CA ASN A 129 15.78 -36.49 14.74
C ASN A 129 14.73 -37.61 14.90
N LYS A 130 13.48 -37.27 15.26
CA LYS A 130 12.42 -38.23 15.59
C LYS A 130 11.08 -37.81 14.97
N LYS A 131 10.96 -37.96 13.65
CA LYS A 131 9.67 -37.70 12.96
C LYS A 131 8.79 -38.93 13.07
N THR A 132 7.54 -38.73 13.51
CA THR A 132 6.50 -39.76 13.37
C THR A 132 5.95 -39.74 11.94
N LYS A 133 5.39 -40.85 11.48
CA LYS A 133 4.74 -40.94 10.15
C LYS A 133 3.67 -39.84 9.95
N GLU A 134 2.91 -39.54 10.98
CA GLU A 134 1.87 -38.50 10.94
C GLU A 134 2.46 -37.10 10.68
N VAL A 135 3.54 -36.78 11.38
CA VAL A 135 4.27 -35.51 11.22
C VAL A 135 4.87 -35.40 9.83
N GLU A 136 5.52 -36.45 9.33
CA GLU A 136 6.10 -36.47 7.98
C GLU A 136 5.04 -36.28 6.91
N THR A 137 3.93 -37.01 7.00
CA THR A 137 2.81 -36.89 6.06
C THR A 137 2.26 -35.47 6.06
N TYR A 138 2.12 -34.88 7.25
CA TYR A 138 1.64 -33.51 7.38
C TYR A 138 2.61 -32.48 6.76
N LEU A 139 3.91 -32.58 7.06
CA LEU A 139 4.94 -31.71 6.52
C LEU A 139 4.98 -31.79 4.99
N HIS A 140 4.94 -33.02 4.45
CA HIS A 140 4.91 -33.25 3.00
C HIS A 140 3.66 -32.64 2.34
N LYS A 141 2.47 -32.88 2.92
CA LYS A 141 1.20 -32.31 2.43
C LYS A 141 1.22 -30.78 2.40
N ARG A 142 1.95 -30.14 3.31
CA ARG A 142 2.10 -28.68 3.40
C ARG A 142 3.33 -28.15 2.64
N GLY A 143 4.07 -29.01 1.98
CA GLY A 143 5.26 -28.64 1.24
C GLY A 143 6.36 -28.02 2.12
N LEU A 144 6.39 -28.36 3.41
CA LEU A 144 7.42 -27.93 4.36
C LEU A 144 8.62 -28.87 4.25
N THR A 145 9.70 -28.39 3.66
CA THR A 145 10.96 -29.12 3.51
C THR A 145 11.90 -28.82 4.69
N GLY A 146 13.06 -29.51 4.73
CA GLY A 146 14.09 -29.21 5.71
C GLY A 146 14.54 -27.74 5.70
N LYS A 147 14.51 -27.09 4.53
CA LYS A 147 14.89 -25.69 4.38
C LYS A 147 13.94 -24.74 5.14
N GLU A 148 12.62 -24.93 5.01
CA GLU A 148 11.63 -24.13 5.73
C GLU A 148 11.69 -24.41 7.24
N ILE A 149 11.83 -25.67 7.61
CA ILE A 149 11.99 -26.09 9.02
C ILE A 149 13.22 -25.39 9.65
N ASP A 150 14.35 -25.39 8.94
CA ASP A 150 15.58 -24.74 9.42
C ASP A 150 15.45 -23.22 9.45
N ASN A 151 14.87 -22.62 8.42
CA ASN A 151 14.72 -21.18 8.33
C ASN A 151 13.81 -20.60 9.41
N PHE A 152 12.67 -21.25 9.67
CA PHE A 152 11.70 -20.79 10.66
C PHE A 152 11.87 -21.45 12.02
N LYS A 153 12.85 -22.36 12.19
CA LYS A 153 13.07 -23.13 13.43
C LYS A 153 11.80 -23.80 13.92
N ILE A 154 11.06 -24.43 12.97
CA ILE A 154 9.83 -25.14 13.29
C ILE A 154 10.16 -26.35 14.16
N GLY A 155 9.42 -26.55 15.24
CA GLY A 155 9.54 -27.68 16.14
C GLY A 155 8.25 -28.49 16.19
N PHE A 156 8.33 -29.66 16.81
CA PHE A 156 7.16 -30.49 17.13
C PHE A 156 7.18 -30.89 18.62
N VAL A 157 6.08 -30.63 19.31
CA VAL A 157 5.90 -31.03 20.70
C VAL A 157 5.11 -32.32 20.72
N SER A 158 5.76 -33.43 21.06
CA SER A 158 5.11 -34.73 21.16
C SER A 158 4.11 -34.79 22.31
N ARG A 159 3.19 -35.76 22.27
CA ARG A 159 2.23 -36.01 23.39
C ARG A 159 2.94 -36.35 24.68
N ASP A 160 4.06 -37.06 24.55
CA ASP A 160 4.86 -37.56 25.70
C ASP A 160 6.00 -36.61 26.04
N SER A 161 5.91 -35.34 25.62
CA SER A 161 6.91 -34.35 26.01
C SER A 161 6.88 -34.07 27.50
N HIS A 162 8.08 -34.03 28.09
CA HIS A 162 8.34 -33.76 29.51
C HIS A 162 9.36 -32.60 29.64
N PHE A 163 9.21 -31.55 28.85
CA PHE A 163 10.17 -30.45 28.88
C PHE A 163 10.18 -29.68 30.21
N PHE A 164 9.08 -29.66 30.96
CA PHE A 164 9.03 -29.08 32.30
C PHE A 164 10.12 -29.66 33.20
N ASP A 165 10.30 -30.99 33.17
CA ASP A 165 11.29 -31.68 34.01
C ASP A 165 12.74 -31.33 33.64
N LYS A 166 12.99 -30.93 32.41
CA LYS A 166 14.31 -30.48 31.95
C LYS A 166 14.67 -29.07 32.41
N VAL A 167 13.69 -28.22 32.67
CA VAL A 167 13.92 -26.82 33.05
C VAL A 167 13.71 -26.52 34.52
N LYS A 168 12.96 -27.35 35.25
CA LYS A 168 12.63 -27.13 36.66
C LYS A 168 13.86 -27.03 37.61
N GLY A 169 14.99 -27.61 37.22
CA GLY A 169 16.24 -27.53 37.99
C GLY A 169 17.05 -26.26 37.72
N ASN A 170 16.80 -25.56 36.62
CA ASN A 170 17.61 -24.44 36.15
C ASN A 170 16.93 -23.07 36.33
N PHE A 171 15.62 -23.05 36.50
CA PHE A 171 14.81 -21.82 36.58
C PHE A 171 13.81 -21.92 37.73
N SER A 172 13.42 -20.78 38.26
CA SER A 172 12.34 -20.75 39.26
C SER A 172 11.00 -21.16 38.63
N GLU A 173 10.14 -21.78 39.42
CA GLU A 173 8.80 -22.16 38.99
C GLU A 173 8.01 -20.94 38.45
N SER A 174 8.15 -19.80 39.11
CA SER A 174 7.56 -18.54 38.71
C SER A 174 8.02 -18.10 37.29
N ASP A 175 9.32 -18.26 36.98
CA ASP A 175 9.86 -17.91 35.64
C ASP A 175 9.36 -18.90 34.60
N ILE A 176 9.29 -20.19 34.92
CA ILE A 176 8.77 -21.22 34.02
C ILE A 176 7.29 -20.94 33.66
N LEU A 177 6.46 -20.65 34.67
CA LEU A 177 5.04 -20.35 34.44
C LEU A 177 4.84 -19.04 33.69
N SER A 178 5.64 -18.02 34.00
CA SER A 178 5.57 -16.72 33.30
C SER A 178 5.94 -16.82 31.83
N SER A 179 6.63 -17.90 31.41
CA SER A 179 6.95 -18.17 30.01
C SER A 179 5.70 -18.40 29.12
N GLY A 180 4.57 -18.78 29.74
CA GLY A 180 3.33 -19.12 29.04
C GLY A 180 3.35 -20.46 28.29
N LEU A 181 4.42 -21.27 28.47
CA LEU A 181 4.56 -22.59 27.84
C LEU A 181 3.77 -23.66 28.58
N PHE A 182 3.53 -23.44 29.85
CA PHE A 182 2.91 -24.41 30.75
C PHE A 182 1.67 -23.81 31.42
N TYR A 183 0.79 -24.68 31.85
CA TYR A 183 -0.30 -24.36 32.77
C TYR A 183 -0.43 -25.49 33.84
N PHE A 184 -0.89 -25.12 35.00
CA PHE A 184 -1.11 -26.07 36.08
C PHE A 184 -2.48 -26.73 35.92
N ASP A 185 -2.52 -28.05 35.88
CA ASP A 185 -3.75 -28.84 35.89
C ASP A 185 -4.13 -29.19 37.34
N GLU A 186 -5.14 -28.52 37.87
CA GLU A 186 -5.60 -28.71 39.25
C GLU A 186 -6.12 -30.13 39.52
N LYS A 187 -6.67 -30.82 38.52
CA LYS A 187 -7.21 -32.17 38.64
C LYS A 187 -6.09 -33.20 38.83
N ASN A 188 -5.06 -33.10 38.04
CA ASN A 188 -3.94 -34.03 38.04
C ASN A 188 -2.74 -33.53 38.84
N LYS A 189 -2.82 -32.33 39.44
CA LYS A 189 -1.76 -31.68 40.22
C LYS A 189 -0.40 -31.67 39.53
N LYS A 190 -0.38 -31.41 38.24
CA LYS A 190 0.84 -31.39 37.44
C LYS A 190 0.86 -30.24 36.42
N TYR A 191 2.06 -29.88 35.99
CA TYR A 191 2.26 -28.92 34.91
C TYR A 191 2.13 -29.60 33.54
N ILE A 192 1.31 -29.02 32.67
CA ILE A 192 1.06 -29.52 31.33
C ILE A 192 1.63 -28.52 30.32
N GLU A 193 2.34 -29.03 29.31
CA GLU A 193 2.80 -28.25 28.20
C GLU A 193 1.62 -27.86 27.30
N ARG A 194 1.53 -26.57 26.96
CA ARG A 194 0.43 -25.98 26.20
C ARG A 194 0.38 -26.47 24.75
N PHE A 195 1.53 -26.74 24.16
CA PHE A 195 1.65 -27.06 22.74
C PHE A 195 1.75 -28.56 22.41
N LYS A 196 1.37 -29.43 23.33
CA LYS A 196 1.37 -30.89 23.08
C LYS A 196 0.62 -31.24 21.81
N ASP A 197 1.14 -32.19 21.03
CA ASP A 197 0.63 -32.68 19.74
C ASP A 197 0.54 -31.59 18.64
N ARG A 198 1.49 -30.62 18.69
CA ARG A 198 1.48 -29.49 17.75
C ARG A 198 2.85 -29.22 17.13
N LEU A 199 2.83 -28.83 15.86
CA LEU A 199 3.94 -28.06 15.30
C LEU A 199 3.98 -26.68 15.93
N ILE A 200 5.15 -26.23 16.33
CA ILE A 200 5.36 -24.89 16.91
C ILE A 200 6.15 -24.00 15.96
N PHE A 201 5.71 -22.75 15.90
CA PHE A 201 6.30 -21.67 15.10
C PHE A 201 6.79 -20.58 16.06
N PRO A 202 8.12 -20.39 16.20
CA PRO A 202 8.65 -19.35 17.07
C PRO A 202 8.24 -17.95 16.60
N ILE A 203 7.74 -17.15 17.52
CA ILE A 203 7.44 -15.73 17.30
C ILE A 203 8.57 -14.93 17.92
N ASN A 204 9.27 -14.14 17.11
CA ASN A 204 10.45 -13.42 17.55
C ASN A 204 10.17 -11.93 17.79
N SER A 205 10.96 -11.34 18.70
CA SER A 205 11.06 -9.89 18.85
C SER A 205 11.81 -9.29 17.66
N LEU A 206 11.79 -7.97 17.52
CA LEU A 206 12.55 -7.27 16.48
C LEU A 206 14.08 -7.47 16.57
N THR A 207 14.56 -7.90 17.74
CA THR A 207 15.97 -8.22 18.02
C THR A 207 16.30 -9.70 17.83
N GLY A 208 15.35 -10.52 17.35
CA GLY A 208 15.54 -11.93 17.04
C GLY A 208 15.37 -12.89 18.22
N HIS A 209 15.09 -12.39 19.45
CA HIS A 209 14.80 -13.27 20.59
C HIS A 209 13.41 -13.89 20.44
N THR A 210 13.28 -15.18 20.67
CA THR A 210 11.98 -15.85 20.74
C THR A 210 11.19 -15.35 21.95
N ILE A 211 9.97 -14.84 21.72
CA ILE A 211 9.11 -14.25 22.76
C ILE A 211 7.79 -14.99 22.93
N ALA A 212 7.43 -15.86 22.00
CA ALA A 212 6.20 -16.65 22.04
C ALA A 212 6.25 -17.77 20.99
N PHE A 213 5.21 -18.57 20.93
CA PHE A 213 5.00 -19.59 19.91
C PHE A 213 3.56 -19.56 19.40
N GLY A 214 3.40 -19.83 18.09
CA GLY A 214 2.18 -20.35 17.53
C GLY A 214 2.24 -21.87 17.47
N GLY A 215 1.12 -22.55 17.64
CA GLY A 215 1.07 -24.01 17.59
C GLY A 215 -0.07 -24.51 16.72
N ARG A 216 0.22 -25.40 15.76
CA ARG A 216 -0.77 -26.05 14.90
C ARG A 216 -0.88 -27.52 15.25
N ILE A 217 -2.12 -27.98 15.55
CA ILE A 217 -2.37 -29.40 15.81
C ILE A 217 -2.20 -30.23 14.54
N ILE A 218 -1.60 -31.41 14.68
CA ILE A 218 -1.42 -32.35 13.56
C ILE A 218 -2.54 -33.38 13.52
N SER A 219 -2.95 -33.87 14.70
CA SER A 219 -3.99 -34.90 14.80
C SER A 219 -5.40 -34.34 14.51
N ASN A 220 -6.30 -35.22 14.07
CA ASN A 220 -7.72 -34.91 13.80
C ASN A 220 -8.57 -34.80 15.09
N GLN A 221 -8.01 -34.30 16.19
CA GLN A 221 -8.76 -34.17 17.45
C GLN A 221 -9.67 -32.95 17.43
N LYS A 222 -10.71 -32.96 18.29
CA LYS A 222 -11.70 -31.87 18.48
C LYS A 222 -11.12 -30.60 19.16
N PHE A 223 -9.84 -30.32 18.97
CA PHE A 223 -9.19 -29.14 19.53
C PHE A 223 -9.00 -28.05 18.50
N ALA A 224 -8.83 -26.81 18.96
CA ALA A 224 -8.55 -25.67 18.12
C ALA A 224 -7.35 -25.95 17.18
N LYS A 225 -7.54 -25.72 15.87
CA LYS A 225 -6.55 -25.96 14.81
C LYS A 225 -5.26 -25.19 15.08
N TYR A 226 -5.36 -23.94 15.46
CA TYR A 226 -4.24 -23.07 15.85
C TYR A 226 -4.44 -22.53 17.26
N ILE A 227 -3.35 -22.44 18.01
CA ILE A 227 -3.28 -21.73 19.29
C ILE A 227 -2.01 -20.89 19.32
N ASN A 228 -2.03 -19.81 20.09
CA ASN A 228 -0.87 -18.98 20.37
C ASN A 228 -0.54 -18.97 21.85
N SER A 229 0.71 -18.64 22.20
CA SER A 229 1.07 -18.35 23.59
C SER A 229 0.07 -17.37 24.20
N PRO A 230 -0.22 -17.49 25.50
CA PRO A 230 -1.00 -16.47 26.22
C PRO A 230 -0.25 -15.14 26.25
N GLU A 231 -0.93 -14.07 26.61
CA GLU A 231 -0.29 -12.81 26.94
C GLU A 231 0.67 -13.00 28.11
N THR A 232 1.86 -12.43 28.00
CA THR A 232 2.87 -12.45 29.06
C THR A 232 3.40 -11.04 29.32
N PRO A 233 4.20 -10.79 30.35
CA PRO A 233 4.85 -9.48 30.53
C PRO A 233 5.68 -9.04 29.32
N PHE A 234 6.20 -9.99 28.53
CA PHE A 234 7.11 -9.74 27.40
C PHE A 234 6.50 -10.01 26.03
N PHE A 235 5.30 -10.57 25.96
CA PHE A 235 4.59 -10.87 24.74
C PHE A 235 3.16 -10.34 24.76
N LYS A 236 2.82 -9.49 23.79
CA LYS A 236 1.48 -8.95 23.57
C LYS A 236 1.08 -9.21 22.12
N LYS A 237 0.02 -10.00 21.90
CA LYS A 237 -0.48 -10.34 20.56
C LYS A 237 -0.79 -9.08 19.74
N GLY A 238 -1.48 -8.12 20.35
CA GLY A 238 -1.86 -6.88 19.71
C GLY A 238 -0.70 -5.92 19.38
N SER A 239 0.54 -6.26 19.69
CA SER A 239 1.72 -5.47 19.34
C SER A 239 2.85 -6.29 18.70
N SER A 240 2.60 -7.58 18.46
CA SER A 240 3.57 -8.50 17.85
C SER A 240 3.05 -9.00 16.52
N LEU A 241 3.97 -9.30 15.59
CA LEU A 241 3.70 -9.85 14.28
C LEU A 241 4.69 -10.99 14.03
N PHE A 242 4.23 -12.06 13.39
CA PHE A 242 5.09 -13.15 12.97
C PHE A 242 5.99 -12.72 11.81
N ASN A 243 7.25 -13.11 11.84
CA ASN A 243 8.27 -12.88 10.80
C ASN A 243 8.70 -11.41 10.58
N LEU A 244 8.28 -10.46 11.41
CA LEU A 244 8.63 -9.05 11.18
C LEU A 244 10.15 -8.79 11.29
N GLU A 245 10.86 -9.54 12.15
CA GLU A 245 12.30 -9.42 12.33
C GLU A 245 13.11 -9.77 11.08
N LYS A 246 12.56 -10.66 10.22
CA LYS A 246 13.17 -11.02 8.93
C LYS A 246 12.64 -10.12 7.81
N ALA A 247 11.34 -9.89 7.77
CA ALA A 247 10.71 -9.10 6.72
C ALA A 247 11.29 -7.68 6.63
N LYS A 248 11.65 -7.05 7.77
CA LYS A 248 12.28 -5.72 7.77
C LYS A 248 13.63 -5.67 7.04
N LEU A 249 14.32 -6.80 6.87
CA LEU A 249 15.61 -6.85 6.16
C LEU A 249 15.43 -6.78 4.64
N SER A 250 14.23 -7.08 4.15
CA SER A 250 13.87 -7.03 2.73
C SER A 250 13.15 -5.74 2.32
N SER A 251 13.09 -4.73 3.18
CA SER A 251 12.40 -3.46 2.93
C SER A 251 13.07 -2.55 1.87
N GLY A 252 14.26 -2.93 1.37
CA GLY A 252 15.10 -2.05 0.54
C GLY A 252 14.62 -1.81 -0.89
N GLU A 253 13.87 -2.74 -1.52
CA GLU A 253 13.57 -2.63 -2.95
C GLU A 253 12.19 -2.02 -3.26
N ASN A 254 11.14 -2.31 -2.50
CA ASN A 254 9.78 -1.85 -2.82
C ASN A 254 9.09 -1.12 -1.66
N ASN A 255 9.72 -1.02 -0.51
CA ASN A 255 9.16 -0.39 0.70
C ASN A 255 7.75 -0.88 1.07
N GLU A 256 7.40 -2.10 0.64
CA GLU A 256 6.09 -2.73 0.74
C GLU A 256 6.16 -4.00 1.61
N VAL A 257 5.11 -4.28 2.38
CA VAL A 257 4.97 -5.49 3.18
C VAL A 257 3.60 -6.14 2.96
N PHE A 258 3.59 -7.46 2.76
CA PHE A 258 2.37 -8.26 2.71
C PHE A 258 1.99 -8.70 4.11
N LEU A 259 0.82 -8.27 4.57
CA LEU A 259 0.22 -8.73 5.82
C LEU A 259 -0.80 -9.81 5.51
N VAL A 260 -0.57 -11.02 6.00
CA VAL A 260 -1.41 -12.20 5.80
C VAL A 260 -1.98 -12.70 7.13
N GLU A 261 -2.88 -13.68 7.09
CA GLU A 261 -3.58 -14.14 8.29
C GLU A 261 -2.77 -15.14 9.12
N GLY A 262 -2.02 -16.05 8.45
CA GLY A 262 -1.45 -17.23 9.09
C GLY A 262 0.05 -17.42 8.92
N TYR A 263 0.59 -18.31 9.76
CA TYR A 263 2.00 -18.72 9.70
C TYR A 263 2.35 -19.40 8.38
N MET A 264 1.44 -20.24 7.87
CA MET A 264 1.65 -20.99 6.64
C MET A 264 1.72 -20.07 5.43
N ASP A 265 0.90 -19.03 5.38
CA ASP A 265 0.92 -18.05 4.31
C ASP A 265 2.28 -17.35 4.21
N VAL A 266 2.82 -16.91 5.37
CA VAL A 266 4.17 -16.31 5.43
C VAL A 266 5.25 -17.29 4.97
N ILE A 267 5.17 -18.55 5.42
CA ILE A 267 6.16 -19.55 5.07
C ILE A 267 6.13 -19.84 3.57
N SER A 268 4.94 -19.98 3.00
CA SER A 268 4.77 -20.25 1.56
C SER A 268 5.19 -19.06 0.70
N LEU A 269 4.87 -17.84 1.08
CA LEU A 269 5.35 -16.64 0.43
C LEU A 269 6.89 -16.58 0.47
N THR A 270 7.48 -16.79 1.66
CA THR A 270 8.95 -16.79 1.84
C THR A 270 9.64 -17.89 1.03
N LYS A 271 9.07 -19.11 0.99
CA LYS A 271 9.54 -20.23 0.19
C LYS A 271 9.63 -19.88 -1.29
N ASN A 272 8.67 -19.11 -1.77
CA ASN A 272 8.61 -18.63 -3.16
C ASN A 272 9.37 -17.30 -3.38
N GLY A 273 10.23 -16.88 -2.45
CA GLY A 273 11.10 -15.71 -2.60
C GLY A 273 10.44 -14.37 -2.30
N ILE A 274 9.28 -14.34 -1.63
CA ILE A 274 8.61 -13.13 -1.14
C ILE A 274 8.92 -13.00 0.36
N PHE A 275 10.01 -12.30 0.68
CA PHE A 275 10.54 -12.21 2.04
C PHE A 275 9.89 -11.13 2.91
N ASN A 276 9.21 -10.18 2.29
CA ASN A 276 8.49 -9.06 2.94
C ASN A 276 7.07 -9.45 3.37
N ALA A 277 6.87 -10.66 3.89
CA ALA A 277 5.59 -11.14 4.38
C ALA A 277 5.58 -11.28 5.90
N VAL A 278 4.49 -10.85 6.54
CA VAL A 278 4.25 -10.94 7.99
C VAL A 278 2.84 -11.42 8.29
N ALA A 279 2.61 -12.00 9.45
CA ALA A 279 1.25 -12.42 9.83
C ALA A 279 0.82 -11.88 11.20
N ASN A 280 -0.50 -11.73 11.33
CA ASN A 280 -1.18 -11.51 12.60
C ASN A 280 -1.15 -12.78 13.47
N LEU A 281 -1.40 -12.61 14.77
CA LEU A 281 -1.33 -13.69 15.77
C LEU A 281 -2.72 -14.13 16.25
N GLY A 282 -3.65 -14.36 15.31
CA GLY A 282 -5.02 -14.77 15.62
C GLY A 282 -5.86 -13.66 16.25
N THR A 283 -5.54 -12.42 15.96
CA THR A 283 -6.30 -11.23 16.35
C THR A 283 -6.48 -10.32 15.13
N ALA A 284 -7.52 -9.49 15.14
CA ALA A 284 -7.62 -8.43 14.13
C ALA A 284 -6.41 -7.50 14.21
N LEU A 285 -6.00 -6.96 13.06
CA LEU A 285 -4.92 -5.98 12.96
C LEU A 285 -5.20 -4.79 13.90
N THR A 286 -4.20 -4.40 14.68
CA THR A 286 -4.29 -3.29 15.64
C THR A 286 -3.53 -2.06 15.14
N GLU A 287 -3.86 -0.89 15.68
CA GLU A 287 -3.12 0.35 15.39
C GLU A 287 -1.63 0.23 15.77
N LYS A 288 -1.31 -0.41 16.92
CA LYS A 288 0.07 -0.64 17.36
C LYS A 288 0.88 -1.50 16.38
N GLN A 289 0.25 -2.53 15.80
CA GLN A 289 0.88 -3.37 14.77
C GLN A 289 1.08 -2.58 13.47
N THR A 290 0.08 -1.81 13.05
CA THR A 290 0.15 -0.94 11.87
C THR A 290 1.23 0.13 12.00
N GLU A 291 1.27 0.85 13.12
CA GLU A 291 2.33 1.82 13.40
C GLU A 291 3.72 1.18 13.42
N LYS A 292 3.83 -0.07 13.92
CA LYS A 292 5.08 -0.82 13.92
C LYS A 292 5.52 -1.18 12.49
N LEU A 293 4.59 -1.59 11.61
CA LEU A 293 4.88 -1.85 10.21
C LEU A 293 5.32 -0.57 9.48
N TRP A 294 4.63 0.54 9.68
CA TRP A 294 4.96 1.83 9.06
C TRP A 294 6.30 2.46 9.52
N ARG A 295 6.95 1.88 10.53
CA ARG A 295 8.35 2.26 10.86
C ARG A 295 9.38 1.68 9.89
N TYR A 296 9.03 0.60 9.20
CA TYR A 296 9.92 -0.16 8.32
C TYR A 296 9.47 -0.14 6.87
N PHE A 297 8.18 0.04 6.61
CA PHE A 297 7.57 -0.02 5.29
C PHE A 297 6.64 1.18 5.08
N GLU A 298 6.66 1.75 3.89
CA GLU A 298 5.73 2.83 3.55
C GLU A 298 4.37 2.30 3.10
N HIS A 299 4.33 1.07 2.57
CA HIS A 299 3.14 0.47 2.02
C HIS A 299 2.81 -0.87 2.70
N ILE A 300 1.64 -0.97 3.30
CA ILE A 300 1.09 -2.22 3.85
C ILE A 300 0.05 -2.74 2.87
N VAL A 301 0.24 -3.96 2.37
CA VAL A 301 -0.72 -4.69 1.55
C VAL A 301 -1.33 -5.80 2.40
N ILE A 302 -2.60 -5.66 2.72
CA ILE A 302 -3.32 -6.66 3.51
C ILE A 302 -3.95 -7.66 2.55
N CYS A 303 -3.51 -8.93 2.65
CA CYS A 303 -4.05 -10.03 1.88
C CYS A 303 -5.14 -10.72 2.70
N PHE A 304 -6.36 -10.67 2.22
CA PHE A 304 -7.50 -11.38 2.78
C PHE A 304 -7.91 -12.54 1.89
N ASP A 305 -8.54 -13.55 2.49
CA ASP A 305 -9.28 -14.55 1.74
C ASP A 305 -10.38 -13.86 0.93
N GLY A 306 -10.60 -14.29 -0.30
CA GLY A 306 -11.56 -13.66 -1.22
C GLY A 306 -13.04 -13.89 -0.86
N ASP A 307 -13.33 -14.39 0.31
CA ASP A 307 -14.68 -14.67 0.79
C ASP A 307 -15.38 -13.42 1.37
N LYS A 308 -16.69 -13.53 1.63
CA LYS A 308 -17.47 -12.43 2.22
C LYS A 308 -16.91 -11.98 3.58
N SER A 309 -16.42 -12.93 4.38
CA SER A 309 -15.85 -12.64 5.70
C SER A 309 -14.58 -11.81 5.61
N GLY A 310 -13.69 -12.14 4.64
CA GLY A 310 -12.48 -11.38 4.35
C GLY A 310 -12.77 -9.96 3.85
N ILE A 311 -13.78 -9.80 2.97
CA ILE A 311 -14.20 -8.47 2.51
C ILE A 311 -14.72 -7.62 3.67
N ASP A 312 -15.58 -8.18 4.53
CA ASP A 312 -16.12 -7.47 5.70
C ASP A 312 -15.00 -7.13 6.71
N ALA A 313 -14.00 -8.00 6.86
CA ALA A 313 -12.83 -7.75 7.69
C ALA A 313 -11.95 -6.62 7.11
N ALA A 314 -11.78 -6.60 5.78
CA ALA A 314 -11.05 -5.55 5.08
C ALA A 314 -11.72 -4.18 5.26
N VAL A 315 -13.04 -4.09 5.13
CA VAL A 315 -13.79 -2.86 5.34
C VAL A 315 -13.63 -2.35 6.79
N ARG A 316 -13.78 -3.25 7.78
CA ARG A 316 -13.55 -2.88 9.19
C ARG A 316 -12.12 -2.39 9.44
N ALA A 317 -11.14 -3.02 8.78
CA ALA A 317 -9.75 -2.56 8.85
C ALA A 317 -9.60 -1.19 8.18
N ALA A 318 -10.17 -0.98 7.00
CA ALA A 318 -10.14 0.29 6.28
C ALA A 318 -10.75 1.43 7.11
N ASP A 319 -11.92 1.24 7.69
CA ASP A 319 -12.58 2.24 8.56
C ASP A 319 -11.74 2.60 9.79
N ARG A 320 -11.02 1.63 10.34
CA ARG A 320 -10.13 1.85 11.49
C ARG A 320 -8.87 2.62 11.11
N PHE A 321 -8.21 2.21 10.02
CA PHE A 321 -6.87 2.72 9.67
C PHE A 321 -6.90 3.99 8.83
N LEU A 322 -8.00 4.28 8.13
CA LEU A 322 -8.16 5.55 7.44
C LEU A 322 -7.92 6.75 8.38
N LYS A 323 -8.31 6.63 9.65
CA LYS A 323 -8.15 7.70 10.66
C LYS A 323 -6.71 8.09 10.92
N ILE A 324 -5.79 7.11 10.91
CA ILE A 324 -4.39 7.27 11.30
C ILE A 324 -3.42 7.31 10.12
N ILE A 325 -3.93 7.28 8.88
CA ILE A 325 -3.10 7.36 7.68
C ILE A 325 -2.42 8.73 7.61
N ARG A 326 -1.18 8.77 7.12
CA ARG A 326 -0.33 9.97 7.03
C ARG A 326 0.21 10.11 5.61
N PRO A 327 0.71 11.29 5.22
CA PRO A 327 1.43 11.46 3.96
C PRO A 327 2.57 10.43 3.84
N ASN A 328 2.77 9.89 2.65
CA ASN A 328 3.75 8.85 2.31
C ASN A 328 3.46 7.44 2.87
N LEU A 329 2.46 7.27 3.74
CA LEU A 329 2.05 5.95 4.22
C LEU A 329 0.85 5.45 3.43
N LYS A 330 0.97 4.23 2.90
CA LYS A 330 -0.04 3.61 2.05
C LYS A 330 -0.57 2.33 2.70
N MET A 331 -1.85 2.07 2.47
CA MET A 331 -2.49 0.81 2.81
C MET A 331 -3.37 0.37 1.64
N SER A 332 -3.20 -0.86 1.23
CA SER A 332 -3.99 -1.48 0.16
C SER A 332 -4.46 -2.86 0.58
N PHE A 333 -5.46 -3.36 -0.12
CA PHE A 333 -6.11 -4.63 0.13
C PHE A 333 -6.02 -5.50 -1.12
N LEU A 334 -5.62 -6.74 -0.92
CA LEU A 334 -5.52 -7.75 -1.96
C LEU A 334 -6.50 -8.88 -1.62
N PHE A 335 -7.43 -9.18 -2.52
CA PHE A 335 -8.40 -10.24 -2.38
C PHE A 335 -8.07 -11.34 -3.38
N LEU A 336 -7.73 -12.53 -2.88
CA LEU A 336 -7.33 -13.64 -3.74
C LEU A 336 -8.56 -14.33 -4.36
N PRO A 337 -8.50 -14.74 -5.64
CA PRO A 337 -9.62 -15.33 -6.34
C PRO A 337 -9.92 -16.76 -5.84
N GLY A 338 -11.17 -17.18 -5.96
CA GLY A 338 -11.58 -18.56 -5.67
C GLY A 338 -11.55 -18.94 -4.19
N ASN A 339 -11.69 -17.98 -3.28
CA ASN A 339 -11.65 -18.19 -1.82
C ASN A 339 -10.36 -18.88 -1.35
N LYS A 340 -9.25 -18.66 -2.09
CA LYS A 340 -7.94 -19.22 -1.75
C LYS A 340 -7.22 -18.34 -0.76
N ASP A 341 -6.54 -18.98 0.19
CA ASP A 341 -5.55 -18.31 1.03
C ASP A 341 -4.22 -18.09 0.28
N PRO A 342 -3.33 -17.22 0.76
CA PRO A 342 -2.03 -16.98 0.12
C PRO A 342 -1.18 -18.25 -0.03
N ASP A 343 -1.24 -19.19 0.93
CA ASP A 343 -0.54 -20.49 0.88
C ASP A 343 -0.96 -21.30 -0.36
N ASN A 344 -2.26 -21.51 -0.52
CA ASN A 344 -2.80 -22.27 -1.66
C ASN A 344 -2.54 -21.54 -2.98
N PHE A 345 -2.80 -20.24 -3.03
CA PHE A 345 -2.67 -19.46 -4.26
C PHE A 345 -1.24 -19.47 -4.81
N ILE A 346 -0.22 -19.22 -3.95
CA ILE A 346 1.16 -19.15 -4.41
C ILE A 346 1.74 -20.53 -4.75
N ASN A 347 1.33 -21.58 -4.04
CA ASN A 347 1.78 -22.93 -4.34
C ASN A 347 1.24 -23.47 -5.68
N GLU A 348 0.03 -23.06 -6.08
CA GLU A 348 -0.57 -23.43 -7.35
C GLU A 348 -0.07 -22.60 -8.54
N ASN A 349 0.10 -21.29 -8.35
CA ASN A 349 0.31 -20.34 -9.45
C ASN A 349 1.75 -19.79 -9.53
N GLY A 350 2.54 -19.96 -8.49
CA GLY A 350 3.92 -19.50 -8.42
C GLY A 350 4.07 -17.99 -8.10
N ARG A 351 5.34 -17.59 -7.95
CA ARG A 351 5.72 -16.21 -7.53
C ARG A 351 5.31 -15.15 -8.55
N GLU A 352 5.59 -15.38 -9.82
CA GLU A 352 5.35 -14.38 -10.87
C GLU A 352 3.86 -14.04 -10.97
N HIS A 353 3.02 -15.06 -10.90
CA HIS A 353 1.58 -14.87 -10.94
C HIS A 353 1.08 -14.15 -9.69
N PHE A 354 1.57 -14.51 -8.49
CA PHE A 354 1.23 -13.80 -7.26
C PHE A 354 1.64 -12.31 -7.34
N MET A 355 2.84 -11.99 -7.80
CA MET A 355 3.31 -10.62 -7.91
C MET A 355 2.55 -9.81 -8.97
N SER A 356 2.22 -10.45 -10.10
CA SER A 356 1.35 -9.85 -11.11
C SER A 356 -0.04 -9.53 -10.53
N PHE A 357 -0.61 -10.47 -9.77
CA PHE A 357 -1.88 -10.30 -9.10
C PHE A 357 -1.83 -9.22 -8.01
N ALA A 358 -0.72 -9.11 -7.28
CA ALA A 358 -0.52 -8.07 -6.28
C ALA A 358 -0.59 -6.64 -6.85
N ASN A 359 -0.43 -6.45 -8.17
CA ASN A 359 -0.64 -5.16 -8.82
C ASN A 359 -2.13 -4.76 -8.88
N SER A 360 -3.07 -5.71 -8.72
CA SER A 360 -4.51 -5.45 -8.66
C SER A 360 -5.01 -5.00 -7.28
N LYS A 361 -4.10 -4.79 -6.32
CA LYS A 361 -4.45 -4.34 -4.97
C LYS A 361 -5.27 -3.05 -4.97
N ILE A 362 -6.26 -2.99 -4.12
CA ILE A 362 -7.22 -1.88 -4.02
C ILE A 362 -6.75 -0.93 -2.91
N SER A 363 -6.72 0.36 -3.17
CA SER A 363 -6.38 1.36 -2.15
C SER A 363 -7.43 1.41 -1.02
N ILE A 364 -7.02 1.86 0.17
CA ILE A 364 -7.95 2.05 1.30
C ILE A 364 -9.11 2.99 0.93
N HIS A 365 -8.85 4.02 0.12
CA HIS A 365 -9.86 4.98 -0.31
C HIS A 365 -10.85 4.34 -1.29
N ASP A 366 -10.36 3.56 -2.27
CA ASP A 366 -11.21 2.85 -3.22
C ASP A 366 -12.04 1.75 -2.55
N LEU A 367 -11.47 1.04 -1.56
CA LEU A 367 -12.23 0.04 -0.81
C LEU A 367 -13.41 0.66 -0.05
N ILE A 368 -13.17 1.78 0.64
CA ILE A 368 -14.22 2.52 1.36
C ILE A 368 -15.27 3.04 0.38
N TRP A 369 -14.84 3.64 -0.73
CA TRP A 369 -15.74 4.07 -1.79
C TRP A 369 -16.63 2.93 -2.26
N ARG A 370 -16.05 1.79 -2.68
CA ARG A 370 -16.78 0.62 -3.20
C ARG A 370 -17.77 0.06 -2.19
N HIS A 371 -17.39 0.03 -0.90
CA HIS A 371 -18.27 -0.46 0.16
C HIS A 371 -19.54 0.39 0.29
N TYR A 372 -19.41 1.70 0.41
CA TYR A 372 -20.57 2.59 0.57
C TYR A 372 -21.37 2.76 -0.72
N TYR A 373 -20.70 2.79 -1.86
CA TYR A 373 -21.33 2.86 -3.17
C TYR A 373 -22.23 1.65 -3.45
N LYS A 374 -21.79 0.44 -3.10
CA LYS A 374 -22.57 -0.79 -3.31
C LYS A 374 -23.93 -0.79 -2.59
N SER A 375 -24.03 -0.09 -1.46
CA SER A 375 -25.26 0.02 -0.66
C SER A 375 -26.18 1.16 -1.11
N ALA A 376 -25.72 2.04 -2.03
CA ALA A 376 -26.46 3.21 -2.47
C ALA A 376 -27.29 2.93 -3.74
N ASP A 377 -28.55 3.36 -3.72
CA ASP A 377 -29.38 3.42 -4.94
C ASP A 377 -29.11 4.75 -5.67
N ILE A 378 -28.34 4.67 -6.75
CA ILE A 378 -27.90 5.83 -7.53
C ILE A 378 -29.07 6.60 -8.14
N LYS A 379 -30.20 5.94 -8.39
CA LYS A 379 -31.39 6.55 -8.99
C LYS A 379 -32.20 7.40 -8.00
N GLN A 380 -31.97 7.21 -6.69
CA GLN A 380 -32.71 7.93 -5.65
C GLN A 380 -31.87 9.09 -5.08
N PRO A 381 -32.30 10.35 -5.21
CA PRO A 381 -31.58 11.51 -4.68
C PRO A 381 -31.30 11.45 -3.18
N SER A 382 -32.22 10.88 -2.39
CA SER A 382 -32.05 10.69 -0.94
C SER A 382 -30.93 9.70 -0.62
N SER A 383 -30.78 8.62 -1.38
CA SER A 383 -29.71 7.64 -1.22
C SER A 383 -28.34 8.22 -1.60
N LEU A 384 -28.27 9.02 -2.66
CA LEU A 384 -27.04 9.78 -3.02
C LEU A 384 -26.65 10.79 -1.94
N ALA A 385 -27.61 11.50 -1.37
CA ALA A 385 -27.36 12.42 -0.27
C ALA A 385 -26.82 11.69 0.98
N GLN A 386 -27.34 10.49 1.26
CA GLN A 386 -26.84 9.64 2.33
C GLN A 386 -25.41 9.16 2.06
N LEU A 387 -25.09 8.74 0.82
CA LEU A 387 -23.75 8.35 0.41
C LEU A 387 -22.76 9.53 0.58
N ASP A 388 -23.10 10.72 0.10
CA ASP A 388 -22.27 11.92 0.28
C ASP A 388 -22.00 12.20 1.77
N ARG A 389 -23.03 12.13 2.62
CA ARG A 389 -22.89 12.34 4.06
C ARG A 389 -21.94 11.32 4.69
N MET A 390 -22.09 10.01 4.35
CA MET A 390 -21.25 8.94 4.87
C MET A 390 -19.78 9.13 4.49
N LEU A 391 -19.48 9.48 3.24
CA LEU A 391 -18.12 9.68 2.76
C LEU A 391 -17.45 10.94 3.37
N ARG A 392 -18.23 12.01 3.58
CA ARG A 392 -17.76 13.20 4.32
C ARG A 392 -17.47 12.87 5.77
N ASP A 393 -18.30 12.06 6.41
CA ASP A 393 -18.09 11.63 7.78
C ASP A 393 -16.82 10.78 7.89
N GLN A 394 -16.58 9.83 6.97
CA GLN A 394 -15.35 9.05 6.94
C GLN A 394 -14.11 9.93 6.74
N SER A 395 -14.13 10.86 5.80
CA SER A 395 -12.99 11.76 5.59
C SER A 395 -12.75 12.68 6.80
N SER A 396 -13.79 13.11 7.52
CA SER A 396 -13.66 13.97 8.70
C SER A 396 -12.93 13.30 9.88
N LYS A 397 -12.94 11.95 9.95
CA LYS A 397 -12.28 11.17 10.99
C LYS A 397 -10.76 11.11 10.83
N ILE A 398 -10.21 11.51 9.68
CA ILE A 398 -8.78 11.49 9.40
C ILE A 398 -8.07 12.57 10.23
N ILE A 399 -7.05 12.17 11.00
CA ILE A 399 -6.33 13.06 11.91
C ILE A 399 -5.47 14.05 11.13
N ASP A 400 -4.72 13.58 10.12
CA ASP A 400 -3.86 14.43 9.30
C ASP A 400 -4.69 15.32 8.38
N GLU A 401 -4.51 16.65 8.48
CA GLU A 401 -5.29 17.63 7.74
C GLU A 401 -5.08 17.56 6.23
N THR A 402 -3.86 17.29 5.81
CA THR A 402 -3.51 17.22 4.38
C THR A 402 -4.15 15.98 3.74
N VAL A 403 -4.01 14.82 4.38
CA VAL A 403 -4.65 13.58 3.92
C VAL A 403 -6.17 13.72 3.95
N ARG A 404 -6.73 14.30 5.02
CA ARG A 404 -8.17 14.56 5.14
C ARG A 404 -8.70 15.39 3.97
N LYS A 405 -8.00 16.49 3.62
CA LYS A 405 -8.37 17.35 2.49
C LYS A 405 -8.43 16.57 1.18
N TYR A 406 -7.34 15.88 0.82
CA TYR A 406 -7.27 15.15 -0.45
C TYR A 406 -8.16 13.90 -0.49
N THR A 407 -8.38 13.22 0.63
CA THR A 407 -9.37 12.13 0.72
C THR A 407 -10.80 12.63 0.47
N LYS A 408 -11.15 13.79 1.05
CA LYS A 408 -12.44 14.43 0.79
C LYS A 408 -12.60 14.81 -0.68
N GLU A 409 -11.58 15.38 -1.29
CA GLU A 409 -11.58 15.71 -2.73
C GLU A 409 -11.71 14.45 -3.59
N PHE A 410 -11.04 13.36 -3.27
CA PHE A 410 -11.15 12.08 -3.94
C PHE A 410 -12.60 11.56 -3.94
N PHE A 411 -13.26 11.53 -2.77
CA PHE A 411 -14.65 11.07 -2.68
C PHE A 411 -15.63 12.01 -3.39
N LEU A 412 -15.42 13.32 -3.30
CA LEU A 412 -16.26 14.29 -4.02
C LEU A 412 -16.13 14.16 -5.54
N ASN A 413 -14.94 13.88 -6.04
CA ASN A 413 -14.73 13.64 -7.46
C ASN A 413 -15.44 12.37 -7.92
N LYS A 414 -15.38 11.28 -7.16
CA LYS A 414 -16.13 10.04 -7.44
C LYS A 414 -17.65 10.28 -7.41
N LEU A 415 -18.17 11.05 -6.45
CA LEU A 415 -19.59 11.42 -6.37
C LEU A 415 -20.03 12.30 -7.55
N SER A 416 -19.19 13.23 -7.99
CA SER A 416 -19.51 14.11 -9.11
C SER A 416 -19.63 13.37 -10.44
N GLN A 417 -18.96 12.24 -10.58
CA GLN A 417 -19.11 11.35 -11.73
C GLN A 417 -20.49 10.69 -11.79
N LEU A 418 -21.13 10.44 -10.61
CA LEU A 418 -22.49 9.87 -10.56
C LEU A 418 -23.60 10.90 -10.85
N THR A 419 -23.33 12.18 -10.63
CA THR A 419 -24.30 13.26 -10.80
C THR A 419 -23.69 14.42 -11.61
N PRO A 420 -23.63 14.32 -12.93
CA PRO A 420 -23.01 15.34 -13.79
C PRO A 420 -23.56 16.76 -13.59
N LEU A 421 -24.82 16.88 -13.16
CA LEU A 421 -25.47 18.16 -12.88
C LEU A 421 -24.99 18.84 -11.59
N SER A 422 -24.42 18.09 -10.63
CA SER A 422 -23.90 18.64 -9.36
C SER A 422 -22.54 19.35 -9.52
N ASN A 423 -21.86 19.17 -10.65
CA ASN A 423 -20.57 19.81 -10.98
C ASN A 423 -20.61 21.35 -11.09
N LYS A 424 -21.78 21.98 -10.92
CA LYS A 424 -21.92 23.45 -11.00
C LYS A 424 -21.31 24.24 -9.85
N LYS A 425 -20.70 23.63 -8.82
CA LYS A 425 -20.24 24.36 -7.63
C LYS A 425 -18.82 24.14 -7.14
N ASN A 426 -17.94 23.48 -7.88
CA ASN A 426 -16.52 23.62 -7.56
C ASN A 426 -15.97 24.89 -8.21
N LYS A 427 -16.32 26.05 -7.60
CA LYS A 427 -15.55 27.27 -7.80
C LYS A 427 -14.14 26.98 -7.28
N ILE A 428 -13.22 26.68 -8.19
CA ILE A 428 -11.81 26.97 -7.98
C ILE A 428 -11.80 28.49 -7.74
N ASN A 429 -11.61 28.90 -6.50
CA ASN A 429 -11.32 30.27 -6.16
C ASN A 429 -9.90 30.58 -6.67
N PHE A 430 -9.75 30.76 -7.98
CA PHE A 430 -8.72 31.66 -8.46
C PHE A 430 -9.10 33.02 -7.88
N MET A 431 -8.18 33.69 -7.19
CA MET A 431 -8.25 35.11 -6.93
C MET A 431 -8.25 35.81 -8.30
N VAL A 432 -9.42 35.88 -8.93
CA VAL A 432 -9.68 36.76 -10.03
C VAL A 432 -9.99 38.10 -9.37
N ASP A 433 -9.23 39.10 -9.75
CA ASP A 433 -9.47 40.51 -9.41
C ASP A 433 -10.97 40.77 -9.47
N ARG A 434 -11.58 41.20 -8.37
CA ARG A 434 -13.04 41.31 -8.18
C ARG A 434 -13.72 42.30 -9.17
N ASP A 435 -12.93 43.08 -9.91
CA ASP A 435 -13.40 44.11 -10.83
C ASP A 435 -13.44 43.70 -12.31
N ALA A 436 -12.89 42.55 -12.68
CA ALA A 436 -12.94 42.06 -14.06
C ALA A 436 -14.26 41.32 -14.34
N ARG A 437 -15.21 42.00 -14.98
CA ARG A 437 -16.45 41.37 -15.49
C ARG A 437 -16.10 40.49 -16.72
N PRO A 438 -16.36 39.17 -16.71
CA PRO A 438 -16.10 38.36 -17.92
C PRO A 438 -16.97 38.81 -19.07
N LEU A 439 -16.37 38.94 -20.25
CA LEU A 439 -17.08 39.25 -21.49
C LEU A 439 -18.23 38.24 -21.72
N HIS A 440 -19.35 38.72 -22.28
CA HIS A 440 -20.56 37.93 -22.48
C HIS A 440 -20.28 36.65 -23.32
N LEU A 441 -19.35 36.72 -24.26
CA LEU A 441 -18.84 35.61 -25.08
C LEU A 441 -18.14 34.54 -24.24
N THR A 442 -17.33 34.94 -23.25
CA THR A 442 -16.62 34.00 -22.33
C THR A 442 -17.58 33.26 -21.43
N LYS A 443 -18.68 33.92 -20.99
CA LYS A 443 -19.74 33.25 -20.22
C LYS A 443 -20.45 32.17 -21.04
N ASN A 444 -20.77 32.45 -22.31
CA ASN A 444 -21.46 31.51 -23.18
C ASN A 444 -20.59 30.28 -23.51
N VAL A 445 -19.28 30.44 -23.70
CA VAL A 445 -18.32 29.34 -23.92
C VAL A 445 -18.21 28.49 -22.64
N PHE A 446 -18.15 29.12 -21.46
CA PHE A 446 -18.07 28.42 -20.19
C PHE A 446 -19.34 27.61 -19.88
N PHE A 447 -20.53 28.15 -20.18
CA PHE A 447 -21.80 27.43 -20.01
C PHE A 447 -21.91 26.25 -20.99
N LYS A 448 -21.50 26.40 -22.24
CA LYS A 448 -21.55 25.34 -23.26
C LYS A 448 -20.56 24.20 -22.95
N LYS A 449 -19.36 24.51 -22.43
CA LYS A 449 -18.34 23.51 -22.08
C LYS A 449 -18.78 22.58 -20.96
N ASN A 450 -19.69 23.02 -20.09
CA ASN A 450 -20.21 22.19 -18.98
C ASN A 450 -21.39 21.28 -19.36
N ILE A 451 -21.79 21.26 -20.63
CA ILE A 451 -22.87 20.43 -21.16
C ILE A 451 -22.31 19.12 -21.74
N TYR A 452 -21.04 19.13 -22.17
CA TYR A 452 -20.39 18.02 -22.85
C TYR A 452 -19.47 17.23 -21.89
N GLU A 453 -19.40 15.93 -22.07
CA GLU A 453 -18.49 15.05 -21.34
C GLU A 453 -17.04 15.24 -21.82
N GLU A 454 -16.07 14.81 -21.01
CA GLU A 454 -14.65 14.95 -21.35
C GLU A 454 -14.29 14.20 -22.64
N ILE A 455 -14.93 13.06 -22.88
CA ILE A 455 -14.80 12.27 -24.12
C ILE A 455 -15.26 13.09 -25.32
N GLU A 456 -16.46 13.68 -25.24
CA GLU A 456 -17.01 14.49 -26.32
C GLU A 456 -16.12 15.68 -26.67
N LEU A 457 -15.53 16.35 -25.68
CA LEU A 457 -14.61 17.45 -25.89
C LEU A 457 -13.30 17.02 -26.56
N LYS A 458 -12.84 15.79 -26.32
CA LYS A 458 -11.69 15.20 -27.01
C LYS A 458 -12.05 14.83 -28.45
N GLU A 459 -13.22 14.25 -28.69
CA GLU A 459 -13.75 13.96 -30.00
C GLU A 459 -13.93 15.26 -30.82
N PHE A 460 -14.43 16.32 -30.21
CA PHE A 460 -14.50 17.65 -30.84
C PHE A 460 -13.12 18.17 -31.23
N SER A 461 -12.11 17.94 -30.42
CA SER A 461 -10.73 18.34 -30.73
C SER A 461 -10.17 17.58 -31.95
N ILE A 462 -10.46 16.27 -32.04
CA ILE A 462 -10.11 15.45 -33.21
C ILE A 462 -10.82 15.96 -34.47
N LEU A 463 -12.14 16.14 -34.39
CA LEU A 463 -12.94 16.64 -35.50
C LEU A 463 -12.51 18.05 -35.93
N TYR A 464 -12.14 18.94 -35.00
CA TYR A 464 -11.59 20.26 -35.28
C TYR A 464 -10.31 20.18 -36.09
N ILE A 465 -9.37 19.30 -35.73
CA ILE A 465 -8.12 19.13 -36.48
C ILE A 465 -8.40 18.62 -37.88
N ILE A 466 -9.31 17.67 -38.05
CA ILE A 466 -9.68 17.12 -39.36
C ILE A 466 -10.30 18.20 -40.24
N ILE A 467 -11.32 18.92 -39.75
CA ILE A 467 -12.07 19.93 -40.50
C ILE A 467 -11.17 21.09 -40.96
N ASN A 468 -10.21 21.51 -40.16
CA ASN A 468 -9.34 22.62 -40.49
C ASN A 468 -8.09 22.20 -41.31
N ASN A 469 -7.88 20.89 -41.54
CA ASN A 469 -6.73 20.34 -42.28
C ASN A 469 -7.17 19.25 -43.29
N LEU A 470 -8.28 19.45 -44.00
CA LEU A 470 -8.90 18.46 -44.89
C LEU A 470 -7.94 17.92 -45.95
N SER A 471 -7.06 18.77 -46.50
CA SER A 471 -6.07 18.39 -47.52
C SER A 471 -5.05 17.36 -47.02
N ILE A 472 -4.68 17.41 -45.74
CA ILE A 472 -3.77 16.44 -45.08
C ILE A 472 -4.50 15.09 -44.93
N PHE A 473 -5.69 15.12 -44.35
CA PHE A 473 -6.46 13.91 -44.06
C PHE A 473 -7.06 13.27 -45.30
N GLN A 474 -7.26 14.01 -46.41
CA GLN A 474 -7.64 13.45 -47.69
C GLN A 474 -6.56 12.50 -48.24
N LYS A 475 -5.26 12.83 -48.03
CA LYS A 475 -4.14 11.96 -48.38
C LYS A 475 -3.98 10.75 -47.46
N LYS A 476 -4.57 10.80 -46.27
CA LYS A 476 -4.42 9.81 -45.20
C LYS A 476 -5.77 9.28 -44.70
N ILE A 477 -6.70 9.01 -45.61
CA ILE A 477 -8.07 8.53 -45.30
C ILE A 477 -8.04 7.25 -44.45
N GLU A 478 -7.04 6.39 -44.62
CA GLU A 478 -6.87 5.16 -43.83
C GLU A 478 -6.72 5.43 -42.33
N LEU A 479 -6.18 6.58 -41.90
CA LEU A 479 -6.11 6.94 -40.48
C LEU A 479 -7.51 7.24 -39.93
N LEU A 480 -8.36 7.89 -40.74
CA LEU A 480 -9.73 8.23 -40.32
C LEU A 480 -10.64 7.00 -40.26
N SER A 481 -10.45 6.03 -41.16
CA SER A 481 -11.25 4.79 -41.19
C SER A 481 -10.97 3.87 -40.00
N LYS A 482 -9.81 4.03 -39.32
CA LYS A 482 -9.42 3.28 -38.12
C LYS A 482 -9.84 3.99 -36.83
N LEU A 483 -10.38 5.21 -36.93
CA LEU A 483 -10.79 6.01 -35.79
C LEU A 483 -12.22 5.63 -35.40
N ASN A 484 -12.39 5.23 -34.13
CA ASN A 484 -13.70 4.92 -33.56
C ASN A 484 -14.07 6.02 -32.54
N LEU A 485 -15.14 6.78 -32.81
CA LEU A 485 -15.68 7.79 -31.91
C LEU A 485 -16.89 7.21 -31.19
N GLN A 486 -16.98 7.44 -29.86
CA GLN A 486 -18.02 6.86 -29.03
C GLN A 486 -19.33 7.62 -29.09
N THR A 487 -19.24 8.94 -29.26
CA THR A 487 -20.43 9.78 -29.34
C THR A 487 -21.11 9.57 -30.71
N LYS A 488 -22.34 9.09 -30.69
CA LYS A 488 -23.08 8.75 -31.94
C LYS A 488 -23.07 9.84 -33.00
N ILE A 489 -23.31 11.09 -32.59
CA ILE A 489 -23.34 12.21 -33.54
C ILE A 489 -21.95 12.51 -34.13
N CYS A 490 -20.88 12.36 -33.36
CA CYS A 490 -19.49 12.53 -33.79
C CYS A 490 -19.07 11.41 -34.76
N SER A 491 -19.45 10.15 -34.44
CA SER A 491 -19.21 9.00 -35.33
C SER A 491 -19.91 9.13 -36.66
N GLU A 492 -21.22 9.43 -36.67
CA GLU A 492 -22.00 9.67 -37.89
C GLU A 492 -21.40 10.83 -38.74
N PHE A 493 -20.93 11.89 -38.06
CA PHE A 493 -20.33 13.02 -38.72
C PHE A 493 -18.95 12.68 -39.32
N LEU A 494 -18.15 11.87 -38.63
CA LEU A 494 -16.88 11.39 -39.16
C LEU A 494 -17.09 10.52 -40.42
N GLU A 495 -18.08 9.64 -40.45
CA GLU A 495 -18.42 8.85 -41.61
C GLU A 495 -18.78 9.73 -42.81
N GLU A 496 -19.55 10.81 -42.63
CA GLU A 496 -19.89 11.77 -43.70
C GLU A 496 -18.64 12.54 -44.18
N ILE A 497 -17.71 12.87 -43.27
CA ILE A 497 -16.42 13.46 -43.63
C ILE A 497 -15.62 12.49 -44.50
N ILE A 498 -15.52 11.22 -44.13
CA ILE A 498 -14.79 10.18 -44.86
C ILE A 498 -15.42 9.99 -46.27
N LYS A 499 -16.75 9.89 -46.39
CA LYS A 499 -17.46 9.81 -47.67
C LYS A 499 -17.15 11.01 -48.56
N LEU A 500 -17.14 12.21 -48.00
CA LEU A 500 -16.84 13.43 -48.72
C LEU A 500 -15.39 13.47 -49.25
N LEU A 501 -14.44 13.07 -48.39
CA LEU A 501 -13.01 13.03 -48.74
C LEU A 501 -12.71 11.96 -49.81
N SER A 502 -13.45 10.84 -49.77
CA SER A 502 -13.29 9.73 -50.72
C SER A 502 -13.91 10.03 -52.10
N SER A 503 -15.00 10.82 -52.15
CA SER A 503 -15.75 11.09 -53.37
C SER A 503 -15.18 12.22 -54.22
N ASN A 504 -14.36 13.13 -53.65
CA ASN A 504 -13.81 14.29 -54.36
C ASN A 504 -12.36 14.03 -54.80
N LYS A 505 -12.10 14.22 -56.11
CA LYS A 505 -10.76 14.11 -56.73
C LYS A 505 -9.88 15.35 -56.50
N PHE A 506 -10.45 16.49 -56.09
CA PHE A 506 -9.75 17.74 -55.83
C PHE A 506 -9.58 18.01 -54.34
N LEU A 507 -8.50 18.70 -53.95
CA LEU A 507 -8.25 19.13 -52.57
C LEU A 507 -9.41 20.03 -52.09
N LEU A 508 -10.04 19.61 -50.98
CA LEU A 508 -11.18 20.32 -50.42
C LEU A 508 -10.71 21.48 -49.53
N GLU A 509 -11.25 22.67 -49.80
CA GLU A 509 -11.04 23.84 -48.94
C GLU A 509 -12.00 23.84 -47.75
N THR A 510 -11.52 24.32 -46.59
CA THR A 510 -12.29 24.39 -45.34
C THR A 510 -13.57 25.22 -45.48
N ASN A 511 -13.57 26.25 -46.33
CA ASN A 511 -14.75 27.11 -46.54
C ASN A 511 -15.86 26.37 -47.31
N TYR A 512 -15.52 25.61 -48.34
CA TYR A 512 -16.47 24.76 -49.07
C TYR A 512 -17.10 23.71 -48.16
N PHE A 513 -16.30 23.11 -47.30
CA PHE A 513 -16.76 22.13 -46.32
C PHE A 513 -17.79 22.75 -45.36
N LYS A 514 -17.49 23.92 -44.78
CA LYS A 514 -18.39 24.61 -43.85
C LYS A 514 -19.72 25.01 -44.49
N GLU A 515 -19.71 25.47 -45.73
CA GLU A 515 -20.94 25.80 -46.47
C GLU A 515 -21.81 24.59 -46.76
N LYS A 516 -21.21 23.45 -47.14
CA LYS A 516 -21.93 22.21 -47.42
C LYS A 516 -22.71 21.69 -46.19
N PHE A 517 -22.14 21.80 -45.01
CA PHE A 517 -22.76 21.30 -43.76
C PHE A 517 -23.60 22.36 -43.04
N ARG A 518 -23.63 23.61 -43.49
CA ARG A 518 -24.32 24.74 -42.83
C ARG A 518 -25.83 24.54 -42.69
N LYS A 519 -26.48 23.80 -43.59
CA LYS A 519 -27.92 23.51 -43.57
C LYS A 519 -28.26 22.07 -43.19
N THR A 520 -27.32 21.34 -42.63
CA THR A 520 -27.50 19.94 -42.20
C THR A 520 -27.68 19.83 -40.70
N LYS A 521 -28.07 18.63 -40.22
CA LYS A 521 -28.15 18.29 -38.78
C LYS A 521 -26.84 18.54 -38.00
N TYR A 522 -25.72 18.66 -38.68
CA TYR A 522 -24.38 18.87 -38.12
C TYR A 522 -24.01 20.35 -37.91
N SER A 523 -24.84 21.30 -38.30
CA SER A 523 -24.54 22.73 -38.17
C SER A 523 -24.24 23.16 -36.72
N ASN A 524 -25.05 22.68 -35.78
CA ASN A 524 -24.83 22.97 -34.34
C ASN A 524 -23.55 22.33 -33.83
N LEU A 525 -23.29 21.07 -34.22
CA LEU A 525 -22.05 20.36 -33.85
C LEU A 525 -20.80 21.09 -34.32
N ILE A 526 -20.78 21.55 -35.56
CA ILE A 526 -19.65 22.32 -36.14
C ILE A 526 -19.43 23.63 -35.36
N ASN A 527 -20.50 24.32 -34.98
CA ASN A 527 -20.39 25.53 -34.16
C ASN A 527 -19.82 25.22 -32.77
N ASP A 528 -20.25 24.13 -32.14
CA ASP A 528 -19.74 23.72 -30.82
C ASP A 528 -18.29 23.25 -30.90
N ILE A 529 -17.90 22.49 -31.93
CA ILE A 529 -16.50 22.13 -32.24
C ILE A 529 -15.62 23.39 -32.34
N ASN A 530 -16.06 24.40 -33.11
CA ASN A 530 -15.27 25.63 -33.29
C ASN A 530 -15.17 26.50 -32.01
N THR A 531 -16.17 26.45 -31.13
CA THR A 531 -16.23 27.31 -29.93
C THR A 531 -15.66 26.68 -28.67
N LEU A 532 -15.63 25.35 -28.58
CA LEU A 532 -15.29 24.61 -27.32
C LEU A 532 -13.90 24.00 -27.32
N VAL A 533 -13.25 23.92 -28.49
CA VAL A 533 -11.89 23.36 -28.60
C VAL A 533 -10.87 24.26 -27.89
N PRO A 534 -9.92 23.67 -27.10
CA PRO A 534 -8.92 24.42 -26.37
C PRO A 534 -8.09 25.35 -27.24
N SER A 535 -7.78 26.55 -26.73
CA SER A 535 -7.05 27.61 -27.44
C SER A 535 -5.68 27.22 -27.99
N LYS A 536 -5.03 26.19 -27.40
CA LYS A 536 -3.75 25.62 -27.90
C LYS A 536 -3.82 25.07 -29.31
N PHE A 537 -5.02 24.72 -29.82
CA PHE A 537 -5.24 24.22 -31.17
C PHE A 537 -5.58 25.35 -32.16
N ILE A 538 -5.90 26.56 -31.65
CA ILE A 538 -6.37 27.72 -32.42
C ILE A 538 -5.20 28.68 -32.76
N SER A 539 -3.93 28.32 -32.51
CA SER A 539 -2.80 29.22 -32.75
C SER A 539 -2.75 29.65 -34.21
N LYS A 540 -2.54 30.97 -34.45
CA LYS A 540 -2.51 31.60 -35.80
C LYS A 540 -1.25 31.25 -36.62
N GLU A 541 -0.29 30.53 -36.05
CA GLU A 541 0.92 30.08 -36.73
C GLU A 541 0.61 28.89 -37.62
N LYS A 542 1.08 28.92 -38.90
CA LYS A 542 1.00 27.79 -39.83
C LYS A 542 1.85 26.64 -39.27
N LYS A 543 1.20 25.62 -38.73
CA LYS A 543 1.87 24.41 -38.29
C LYS A 543 2.25 23.53 -39.49
N SER A 544 3.38 22.81 -39.34
CA SER A 544 3.79 21.83 -40.37
C SER A 544 2.86 20.61 -40.36
N GLU A 545 2.81 19.88 -41.52
CA GLU A 545 2.01 18.65 -41.64
C GLU A 545 2.34 17.63 -40.53
N ASN A 546 3.63 17.49 -40.19
CA ASN A 546 4.09 16.58 -39.15
C ASN A 546 3.62 16.99 -37.74
N GLU A 547 3.61 18.29 -37.45
CA GLU A 547 3.10 18.78 -36.14
C GLU A 547 1.60 18.56 -36.01
N ILE A 548 0.83 18.72 -37.06
CA ILE A 548 -0.61 18.48 -37.08
C ILE A 548 -0.91 17.00 -36.83
N LEU A 549 -0.17 16.10 -37.45
CA LEU A 549 -0.30 14.67 -37.27
C LEU A 549 0.11 14.23 -35.88
N LEU A 550 1.19 14.77 -35.31
CA LEU A 550 1.60 14.50 -33.93
C LEU A 550 0.51 14.91 -32.94
N PHE A 551 -0.11 16.08 -33.11
CA PHE A 551 -1.24 16.51 -32.28
C PHE A 551 -2.46 15.60 -32.42
N PHE A 552 -2.76 15.17 -33.63
CA PHE A 552 -3.84 14.23 -33.87
C PHE A 552 -3.60 12.90 -33.16
N ASP A 553 -2.40 12.33 -33.32
CA ASP A 553 -2.02 11.06 -32.68
C ASP A 553 -2.01 11.14 -31.13
N GLU A 554 -1.57 12.29 -30.58
CA GLU A 554 -1.60 12.53 -29.14
C GLU A 554 -3.03 12.50 -28.57
N ILE A 555 -3.99 13.15 -29.26
CA ILE A 555 -5.38 13.17 -28.78
C ILE A 555 -6.04 11.80 -28.98
N VAL A 556 -5.74 11.11 -30.07
CA VAL A 556 -6.24 9.75 -30.33
C VAL A 556 -5.71 8.79 -29.25
N ALA A 557 -4.44 8.91 -28.86
CA ALA A 557 -3.86 8.12 -27.76
C ALA A 557 -4.54 8.41 -26.41
N GLN A 558 -4.83 9.70 -26.14
CA GLN A 558 -5.57 10.08 -24.92
C GLN A 558 -7.01 9.53 -24.93
N LEU A 559 -7.70 9.54 -26.06
CA LEU A 559 -9.04 8.96 -26.19
C LEU A 559 -9.01 7.45 -25.94
N LYS A 560 -8.09 6.72 -26.57
CA LYS A 560 -7.92 5.27 -26.34
C LYS A 560 -7.62 4.94 -24.89
N LYS A 561 -6.79 5.75 -24.22
CA LYS A 561 -6.48 5.58 -22.79
C LYS A 561 -7.72 5.78 -21.92
N PHE A 562 -8.58 6.70 -22.29
CA PHE A 562 -9.85 6.93 -21.60
C PHE A 562 -10.80 5.73 -21.76
N GLU A 563 -10.96 5.23 -22.98
CA GLU A 563 -11.74 4.02 -23.27
C GLU A 563 -11.25 2.79 -22.52
N LEU A 564 -9.92 2.61 -22.44
CA LEU A 564 -9.33 1.50 -21.68
C LEU A 564 -9.61 1.63 -20.20
N ASN A 565 -9.52 2.83 -19.63
CA ASN A 565 -9.81 3.06 -18.21
C ASN A 565 -11.29 2.80 -17.89
N GLU A 566 -12.21 3.22 -18.75
CA GLU A 566 -13.64 2.96 -18.58
C GLU A 566 -13.97 1.46 -18.64
N LYS A 567 -13.37 0.73 -19.59
CA LYS A 567 -13.49 -0.75 -19.64
C LYS A 567 -12.91 -1.42 -18.42
N ILE A 568 -11.77 -0.94 -17.91
CA ILE A 568 -11.17 -1.41 -16.67
C ILE A 568 -12.12 -1.19 -15.49
N ASP A 569 -12.71 0.00 -15.37
CA ASP A 569 -13.64 0.33 -14.28
C ASP A 569 -14.89 -0.57 -14.33
N ILE A 570 -15.45 -0.81 -15.52
CA ILE A 570 -16.61 -1.70 -15.72
C ILE A 570 -16.27 -3.14 -15.36
N LEU A 571 -15.11 -3.65 -15.79
CA LEU A 571 -14.67 -5.00 -15.46
C LEU A 571 -14.31 -5.16 -13.98
N GLU A 572 -13.75 -4.13 -13.37
CA GLU A 572 -13.53 -4.10 -11.93
C GLU A 572 -14.85 -4.17 -11.15
N GLU A 573 -15.88 -3.45 -11.61
CA GLU A 573 -17.22 -3.54 -11.03
C GLU A 573 -17.85 -4.91 -11.23
N LYS A 574 -17.66 -5.52 -12.41
CA LYS A 574 -18.15 -6.87 -12.71
C LYS A 574 -17.45 -7.90 -11.84
N MET A 575 -16.14 -7.77 -11.65
CA MET A 575 -15.34 -8.64 -10.81
C MET A 575 -15.75 -8.61 -9.32
N ILE A 576 -16.27 -7.48 -8.83
CA ILE A 576 -16.79 -7.36 -7.47
C ILE A 576 -18.12 -8.11 -7.31
N LYS A 577 -18.91 -8.22 -8.39
CA LYS A 577 -20.21 -8.92 -8.37
C LYS A 577 -20.06 -10.41 -8.64
N ASP A 578 -19.14 -10.79 -9.50
CA ASP A 578 -18.92 -12.17 -9.93
C ASP A 578 -17.42 -12.37 -10.20
N MET A 579 -16.70 -12.96 -9.22
CA MET A 579 -15.26 -13.24 -9.30
C MET A 579 -14.98 -14.45 -10.19
N SER A 580 -15.10 -14.31 -11.50
CA SER A 580 -14.70 -15.36 -12.44
C SER A 580 -13.24 -15.21 -12.86
N GLU A 581 -12.57 -16.34 -13.13
CA GLU A 581 -11.18 -16.34 -13.61
C GLU A 581 -11.05 -15.69 -15.00
N GLU A 582 -12.11 -15.77 -15.80
CA GLU A 582 -12.20 -15.19 -17.13
C GLU A 582 -12.23 -13.65 -17.08
N THR A 583 -13.08 -13.07 -16.25
CA THR A 583 -13.16 -11.61 -16.01
C THR A 583 -11.84 -11.05 -15.47
N TYR A 584 -11.14 -11.85 -14.66
CA TYR A 584 -9.84 -11.47 -14.12
C TYR A 584 -8.73 -11.43 -15.19
N ARG A 585 -8.68 -12.41 -16.09
CA ARG A 585 -7.71 -12.42 -17.21
C ARG A 585 -7.93 -11.23 -18.13
N GLU A 586 -9.18 -10.95 -18.47
CA GLU A 586 -9.54 -9.80 -19.29
C GLU A 586 -9.12 -8.46 -18.65
N LEU A 587 -9.34 -8.31 -17.34
CA LEU A 587 -8.91 -7.14 -16.58
C LEU A 587 -7.39 -6.96 -16.57
N LEU A 588 -6.63 -8.05 -16.41
CA LEU A 588 -5.16 -8.01 -16.46
C LEU A 588 -4.63 -7.57 -17.82
N ASP A 589 -5.23 -8.06 -18.89
CA ASP A 589 -4.79 -7.73 -20.24
C ASP A 589 -5.09 -6.26 -20.59
N LEU A 590 -6.24 -5.74 -20.17
CA LEU A 590 -6.55 -4.31 -20.34
C LEU A 590 -5.64 -3.41 -19.49
N LYS A 591 -5.32 -3.80 -18.25
CA LYS A 591 -4.37 -3.05 -17.40
C LYS A 591 -2.94 -3.05 -17.96
N LYS A 592 -2.51 -4.15 -18.58
CA LYS A 592 -1.23 -4.19 -19.30
C LYS A 592 -1.23 -3.23 -20.48
N GLN A 593 -2.30 -3.21 -21.27
CA GLN A 593 -2.46 -2.29 -22.42
C GLN A 593 -2.48 -0.83 -21.95
N ALA A 594 -3.16 -0.51 -20.85
CA ALA A 594 -3.21 0.85 -20.30
C ALA A 594 -1.87 1.37 -19.75
N ASN A 595 -0.98 0.46 -19.32
CA ASN A 595 0.35 0.80 -18.78
C ASN A 595 1.46 0.78 -19.85
N SER A 596 1.22 0.19 -21.02
CA SER A 596 2.18 0.09 -22.12
C SER A 596 2.04 1.21 -23.17
N GLY A 597 1.04 2.07 -23.07
CA GLY A 597 0.81 3.29 -23.87
C GLY A 597 0.88 4.52 -22.98
#